data_707ef201fe0084d9147724dc4d8e8ad4
#
_entry.id   707ef201fe0084d9147724dc4d8e8ad4
#
_cell.length_a   1.000
_cell.length_b   1.000
_cell.length_c   1.000
_cell.angle_alpha   90.00
_cell.angle_beta   90.00
_cell.angle_gamma   90.00
#
_symmetry.space_group_name_H-M   'P 1'
#
loop_
_entity.id
_entity.type
_entity.pdbx_description
1 polymer ?
#
loop_
_entity_poly.entity_id
_entity_poly.type
_entity_poly.pdbx_seq_one_letter_code
_entity_poly.pdbx_strand_id
1 'polypeptide(L)'
;MKSKYIKILLIILIIILAIIVYNFASRTYKFGDKIGTFDGVTAYSNQRDETNSWSPNYYNGVYTGIKWQCVEFVRRYLQVKRGVTFSDVDSAFEIPNAQFTTLNGEPIHMTNELKVGSIIVWPKGYEKSSPDGHVAIVSSVTLAGITVVEQNYIDNKFGRFIKKNELKNTTILCLPE
;
A
#
# COMPACT_ATOMS: atom_id res chain seq x y z
N MET A 1 25.78 15.27 -45.86
CA MET A 1 25.43 13.85 -45.57
C MET A 1 25.37 13.54 -44.07
N LYS A 2 26.39 13.80 -43.28
CA LYS A 2 26.43 13.48 -41.82
C LYS A 2 25.22 13.99 -41.02
N SER A 3 24.71 15.23 -41.26
CA SER A 3 23.58 15.84 -40.54
C SER A 3 22.25 15.07 -40.74
N LYS A 4 21.99 14.51 -41.89
CA LYS A 4 20.78 13.74 -42.19
C LYS A 4 20.74 12.41 -41.39
N TYR A 5 21.86 11.73 -41.27
CA TYR A 5 21.96 10.49 -40.48
C TYR A 5 21.84 10.75 -39.00
N ILE A 6 22.38 11.85 -38.48
CA ILE A 6 22.23 12.23 -37.09
C ILE A 6 20.73 12.49 -36.71
N LYS A 7 19.99 13.18 -37.59
CA LYS A 7 18.54 13.40 -37.40
C LYS A 7 17.76 12.08 -37.41
N ILE A 8 18.09 11.17 -38.30
CA ILE A 8 17.43 9.84 -38.37
C ILE A 8 17.72 9.05 -37.10
N LEU A 9 18.97 9.01 -36.63
CA LEU A 9 19.34 8.35 -35.36
C LEU A 9 18.60 8.93 -34.13
N LEU A 10 18.46 10.23 -34.07
CA LEU A 10 17.71 10.89 -32.99
C LEU A 10 16.22 10.50 -33.02
N ILE A 11 15.61 10.44 -34.19
CA ILE A 11 14.20 10.03 -34.32
C ILE A 11 14.03 8.56 -33.89
N ILE A 12 14.92 7.68 -34.27
CA ILE A 12 14.91 6.26 -33.87
C ILE A 12 15.05 6.14 -32.36
N LEU A 13 15.97 6.91 -31.76
CA LEU A 13 16.16 6.90 -30.31
C LEU A 13 14.90 7.37 -29.56
N ILE A 14 14.24 8.43 -30.03
CA ILE A 14 12.98 8.94 -29.46
C ILE A 14 11.88 7.88 -29.55
N ILE A 15 11.76 7.20 -30.71
CA ILE A 15 10.77 6.13 -30.88
C ILE A 15 11.03 4.97 -29.92
N ILE A 16 12.29 4.53 -29.79
CA ILE A 16 12.66 3.46 -28.85
C ILE A 16 12.32 3.87 -27.41
N LEU A 17 12.65 5.10 -27.02
CA LEU A 17 12.34 5.62 -25.70
C LEU A 17 10.82 5.68 -25.45
N ALA A 18 10.06 6.13 -26.44
CA ALA A 18 8.60 6.16 -26.37
C ALA A 18 7.98 4.75 -26.23
N ILE A 19 8.51 3.76 -26.93
CA ILE A 19 8.08 2.36 -26.82
C ILE A 19 8.42 1.80 -25.43
N ILE A 20 9.60 2.08 -24.90
CA ILE A 20 10.01 1.66 -23.55
C ILE A 20 9.08 2.27 -22.50
N VAL A 21 8.83 3.58 -22.58
CA VAL A 21 7.92 4.30 -21.66
C VAL A 21 6.50 3.77 -21.78
N TYR A 22 6.00 3.54 -22.99
CA TYR A 22 4.67 2.95 -23.21
C TYR A 22 4.55 1.55 -22.60
N ASN A 23 5.51 0.66 -22.84
CA ASN A 23 5.51 -0.69 -22.26
C ASN A 23 5.64 -0.68 -20.74
N PHE A 24 6.35 0.30 -20.17
CA PHE A 24 6.45 0.46 -18.72
C PHE A 24 5.15 1.01 -18.11
N ALA A 25 4.52 1.98 -18.78
CA ALA A 25 3.26 2.59 -18.35
C ALA A 25 2.04 1.65 -18.50
N SER A 26 2.05 0.76 -19.49
CA SER A 26 0.99 -0.21 -19.79
C SER A 26 1.13 -1.54 -19.06
N ARG A 27 1.99 -1.63 -18.04
CA ARG A 27 2.18 -2.86 -17.27
C ARG A 27 0.89 -3.20 -16.51
N THR A 28 0.16 -4.16 -17.05
CA THR A 28 -0.99 -4.75 -16.37
C THR A 28 -0.49 -5.79 -15.36
N TYR A 29 -0.67 -5.51 -14.07
CA TYR A 29 -0.39 -6.51 -13.03
C TYR A 29 -1.47 -7.59 -13.04
N LYS A 30 -1.07 -8.84 -12.75
CA LYS A 30 -1.98 -9.94 -12.44
C LYS A 30 -2.14 -10.06 -10.93
N PHE A 31 -3.17 -10.77 -10.49
CA PHE A 31 -3.37 -11.10 -9.09
C PHE A 31 -2.13 -11.79 -8.50
N GLY A 32 -1.60 -11.25 -7.40
CA GLY A 32 -0.41 -11.78 -6.75
C GLY A 32 0.93 -11.31 -7.31
N ASP A 33 0.96 -10.52 -8.38
CA ASP A 33 2.21 -9.92 -8.86
C ASP A 33 2.75 -8.94 -7.81
N LYS A 34 4.06 -8.93 -7.62
CA LYS A 34 4.74 -7.97 -6.74
C LYS A 34 4.61 -6.55 -7.30
N ILE A 35 4.04 -5.64 -6.52
CA ILE A 35 3.91 -4.22 -6.87
C ILE A 35 4.94 -3.32 -6.18
N GLY A 36 5.50 -3.77 -5.06
CA GLY A 36 6.53 -3.03 -4.32
C GLY A 36 6.97 -3.76 -3.06
N THR A 37 7.93 -3.16 -2.36
CA THR A 37 8.42 -3.66 -1.06
C THR A 37 8.75 -2.48 -0.17
N PHE A 38 8.31 -2.52 1.07
CA PHE A 38 8.67 -1.55 2.09
C PHE A 38 9.18 -2.28 3.33
N ASP A 39 10.33 -1.87 3.82
CA ASP A 39 10.98 -2.45 5.00
C ASP A 39 11.02 -4.00 5.00
N GLY A 40 11.28 -4.58 3.83
CA GLY A 40 11.34 -6.03 3.63
C GLY A 40 9.97 -6.72 3.44
N VAL A 41 8.84 -6.00 3.57
CA VAL A 41 7.49 -6.55 3.39
C VAL A 41 6.99 -6.22 1.99
N THR A 42 6.68 -7.25 1.21
CA THR A 42 6.25 -7.12 -0.19
C THR A 42 4.75 -6.86 -0.27
N ALA A 43 4.34 -5.88 -1.06
CA ALA A 43 2.95 -5.68 -1.46
C ALA A 43 2.68 -6.35 -2.80
N TYR A 44 1.45 -6.84 -2.97
CA TYR A 44 1.02 -7.61 -4.13
C TYR A 44 -0.20 -6.99 -4.79
N SER A 45 -0.32 -7.20 -6.09
CA SER A 45 -1.47 -6.77 -6.87
C SER A 45 -2.75 -7.50 -6.46
N ASN A 46 -3.81 -6.73 -6.22
CA ASN A 46 -5.18 -7.25 -6.05
C ASN A 46 -5.99 -7.14 -7.37
N GLN A 47 -5.32 -7.20 -8.52
CA GLN A 47 -6.03 -7.26 -9.79
C GLN A 47 -6.97 -8.46 -9.76
N ARG A 48 -8.28 -8.22 -9.93
CA ARG A 48 -9.33 -9.23 -9.74
C ARG A 48 -8.99 -10.56 -10.41
N ASP A 49 -8.98 -11.60 -9.60
CA ASP A 49 -8.98 -12.99 -10.00
C ASP A 49 -10.21 -13.62 -9.33
N GLU A 50 -11.19 -14.04 -10.12
CA GLU A 50 -12.47 -14.59 -9.62
C GLU A 50 -12.27 -15.81 -8.72
N THR A 51 -11.16 -16.54 -8.90
CA THR A 51 -10.87 -17.77 -8.15
C THR A 51 -10.15 -17.54 -6.82
N ASN A 52 -9.36 -16.48 -6.68
CA ASN A 52 -8.42 -16.30 -5.56
C ASN A 52 -8.63 -15.02 -4.75
N SER A 53 -9.46 -14.07 -5.22
CA SER A 53 -9.64 -12.74 -4.61
C SER A 53 -10.16 -12.75 -3.17
N TRP A 54 -10.70 -13.87 -2.69
CA TRP A 54 -11.25 -14.02 -1.33
C TRP A 54 -10.49 -15.04 -0.48
N SER A 55 -9.35 -15.54 -0.97
CA SER A 55 -8.55 -16.50 -0.23
C SER A 55 -7.85 -15.85 0.97
N PRO A 56 -7.85 -16.50 2.14
CA PRO A 56 -7.12 -16.00 3.30
C PRO A 56 -5.61 -16.06 3.06
N ASN A 57 -4.89 -15.16 3.70
CA ASN A 57 -3.44 -15.17 3.75
C ASN A 57 -2.93 -15.35 5.18
N TYR A 58 -1.76 -15.96 5.32
CA TYR A 58 -1.12 -16.26 6.60
C TYR A 58 0.37 -15.95 6.52
N TYR A 59 0.93 -15.47 7.61
CA TYR A 59 2.38 -15.34 7.81
C TYR A 59 2.78 -16.14 9.03
N ASN A 60 3.68 -17.12 8.87
CA ASN A 60 4.09 -18.06 9.93
C ASN A 60 2.90 -18.69 10.68
N GLY A 61 1.85 -19.06 9.95
CA GLY A 61 0.63 -19.67 10.51
C GLY A 61 -0.36 -18.67 11.14
N VAL A 62 -0.03 -17.38 11.24
CA VAL A 62 -0.91 -16.35 11.78
C VAL A 62 -1.66 -15.67 10.64
N TYR A 63 -2.98 -15.56 10.76
CA TYR A 63 -3.84 -14.92 9.77
C TYR A 63 -3.46 -13.44 9.57
N THR A 64 -3.31 -13.03 8.30
CA THR A 64 -2.99 -11.64 7.93
C THR A 64 -4.18 -10.92 7.30
N GLY A 65 -5.13 -11.63 6.74
CA GLY A 65 -6.30 -11.06 6.06
C GLY A 65 -6.62 -11.77 4.75
N ILE A 66 -7.46 -11.17 3.94
CA ILE A 66 -7.79 -11.65 2.59
C ILE A 66 -6.74 -11.15 1.60
N LYS A 67 -6.24 -12.04 0.74
CA LYS A 67 -5.29 -11.73 -0.35
C LYS A 67 -5.93 -10.76 -1.34
N TRP A 68 -5.35 -9.81 -1.77
CA TRP A 68 -4.27 -8.90 -1.43
C TRP A 68 -4.89 -7.55 -1.08
N GLN A 69 -5.70 -7.56 -0.01
CA GLN A 69 -6.41 -6.37 0.48
C GLN A 69 -5.48 -5.42 1.22
N CYS A 70 -5.86 -4.15 1.35
CA CYS A 70 -5.09 -3.14 2.09
C CYS A 70 -4.92 -3.53 3.57
N VAL A 71 -5.97 -4.08 4.21
CA VAL A 71 -5.94 -4.55 5.60
C VAL A 71 -4.93 -5.69 5.77
N GLU A 72 -4.87 -6.62 4.82
CA GLU A 72 -3.92 -7.73 4.82
C GLU A 72 -2.47 -7.23 4.81
N PHE A 73 -2.15 -6.28 3.94
CA PHE A 73 -0.80 -5.73 3.83
C PHE A 73 -0.34 -5.07 5.13
N VAL A 74 -1.19 -4.25 5.73
CA VAL A 74 -0.89 -3.55 6.98
C VAL A 74 -0.75 -4.55 8.14
N ARG A 75 -1.66 -5.52 8.27
CA ARG A 75 -1.57 -6.53 9.34
C ARG A 75 -0.30 -7.38 9.18
N ARG A 76 0.03 -7.81 7.97
CA ARG A 76 1.26 -8.55 7.69
C ARG A 76 2.51 -7.72 7.96
N TYR A 77 2.52 -6.44 7.61
CA TYR A 77 3.61 -5.54 7.96
C TYR A 77 3.83 -5.46 9.48
N LEU A 78 2.76 -5.26 10.23
CA LEU A 78 2.83 -5.22 11.71
C LEU A 78 3.35 -6.54 12.28
N GLN A 79 2.89 -7.68 11.78
CA GLN A 79 3.36 -8.99 12.24
C GLN A 79 4.84 -9.21 11.94
N VAL A 80 5.27 -8.90 10.72
CA VAL A 80 6.66 -9.12 10.26
C VAL A 80 7.64 -8.20 10.98
N LYS A 81 7.27 -6.92 11.14
CA LYS A 81 8.21 -5.87 11.58
C LYS A 81 8.12 -5.58 13.07
N ARG A 82 6.99 -5.84 13.69
CA ARG A 82 6.70 -5.40 15.06
C ARG A 82 6.24 -6.53 15.97
N GLY A 83 5.98 -7.73 15.45
CA GLY A 83 5.41 -8.81 16.23
C GLY A 83 4.00 -8.48 16.77
N VAL A 84 3.25 -7.63 16.07
CA VAL A 84 1.96 -7.09 16.49
C VAL A 84 0.90 -7.47 15.46
N THR A 85 -0.31 -7.71 15.94
CA THR A 85 -1.50 -7.93 15.11
C THR A 85 -2.68 -7.14 15.66
N PHE A 86 -3.82 -7.18 14.99
CA PHE A 86 -5.07 -6.62 15.48
C PHE A 86 -6.22 -7.59 15.19
N SER A 87 -7.31 -7.46 15.97
CA SER A 87 -8.53 -8.25 15.79
C SER A 87 -9.06 -8.14 14.36
N ASP A 88 -9.80 -9.14 13.90
CA ASP A 88 -10.36 -9.10 12.55
C ASP A 88 -11.35 -7.96 12.39
N VAL A 89 -11.41 -7.42 11.18
CA VAL A 89 -12.28 -6.30 10.80
C VAL A 89 -12.86 -6.58 9.43
N ASP A 90 -14.10 -6.22 9.21
CA ASP A 90 -14.77 -6.38 7.91
C ASP A 90 -14.32 -5.30 6.91
N SER A 91 -13.93 -4.11 7.41
CA SER A 91 -13.58 -2.94 6.62
C SER A 91 -12.38 -2.19 7.19
N ALA A 92 -11.60 -1.53 6.33
CA ALA A 92 -10.40 -0.79 6.74
C ALA A 92 -10.71 0.35 7.72
N PHE A 93 -11.87 1.03 7.58
CA PHE A 93 -12.27 2.13 8.45
C PHE A 93 -12.54 1.70 9.91
N GLU A 94 -12.66 0.40 10.18
CA GLU A 94 -12.88 -0.15 11.53
C GLU A 94 -11.58 -0.36 12.31
N ILE A 95 -10.42 -0.37 11.65
CA ILE A 95 -9.12 -0.61 12.28
C ILE A 95 -8.87 0.28 13.51
N PRO A 96 -9.28 1.57 13.57
CA PRO A 96 -9.09 2.38 14.76
C PRO A 96 -9.78 1.85 16.02
N ASN A 97 -10.82 1.04 15.85
CA ASN A 97 -11.57 0.41 16.95
C ASN A 97 -11.14 -1.05 17.19
N ALA A 98 -10.22 -1.57 16.42
CA ALA A 98 -9.72 -2.93 16.58
C ALA A 98 -8.85 -3.07 17.83
N GLN A 99 -8.84 -4.25 18.41
CA GLN A 99 -7.96 -4.57 19.52
C GLN A 99 -6.57 -4.96 18.99
N PHE A 100 -5.55 -4.18 19.33
CA PHE A 100 -4.16 -4.48 18.98
C PHE A 100 -3.50 -5.30 20.09
N THR A 101 -2.75 -6.34 19.67
CA THR A 101 -2.00 -7.21 20.58
C THR A 101 -0.64 -7.56 20.01
N THR A 102 0.31 -7.95 20.85
CA THR A 102 1.47 -8.70 20.41
C THR A 102 1.02 -10.06 19.83
N LEU A 103 1.90 -10.74 19.11
CA LEU A 103 1.62 -12.12 18.64
C LEU A 103 1.46 -13.13 19.79
N ASN A 104 1.89 -12.79 21.02
CA ASN A 104 1.68 -13.57 22.23
C ASN A 104 0.38 -13.20 22.99
N GLY A 105 -0.42 -12.28 22.43
CA GLY A 105 -1.72 -11.89 22.99
C GLY A 105 -1.71 -10.71 23.99
N GLU A 106 -0.54 -10.12 24.26
CA GLU A 106 -0.44 -8.96 25.16
C GLU A 106 -1.05 -7.71 24.49
N PRO A 107 -1.94 -6.97 25.17
CA PRO A 107 -2.61 -5.81 24.61
C PRO A 107 -1.64 -4.66 24.34
N ILE A 108 -1.89 -3.93 23.25
CA ILE A 108 -1.11 -2.76 22.84
C ILE A 108 -2.03 -1.56 22.66
N HIS A 109 -1.66 -0.45 23.26
CA HIS A 109 -2.34 0.83 23.09
C HIS A 109 -1.62 1.64 22.00
N MET A 110 -2.32 1.85 20.88
CA MET A 110 -1.80 2.66 19.78
C MET A 110 -1.80 4.14 20.15
N THR A 111 -0.80 4.88 19.67
CA THR A 111 -0.72 6.34 19.77
C THR A 111 -1.16 6.97 18.44
N ASN A 112 -1.28 8.30 18.40
CA ASN A 112 -1.59 9.07 17.18
C ASN A 112 -0.37 9.82 16.62
N GLU A 113 0.82 9.41 16.99
CA GLU A 113 2.06 10.01 16.48
C GLU A 113 2.22 9.73 14.98
N LEU A 114 2.60 10.76 14.22
CA LEU A 114 2.88 10.64 12.80
C LEU A 114 4.37 10.47 12.56
N LYS A 115 4.80 9.24 12.32
CA LYS A 115 6.17 8.89 11.98
C LYS A 115 6.22 7.77 10.92
N VAL A 116 7.41 7.45 10.42
CA VAL A 116 7.61 6.31 9.53
C VAL A 116 7.17 5.02 10.24
N GLY A 117 6.37 4.20 9.56
CA GLY A 117 5.76 3.00 10.11
C GLY A 117 4.38 3.23 10.76
N SER A 118 3.92 4.48 10.93
CA SER A 118 2.53 4.76 11.34
C SER A 118 1.56 4.27 10.28
N ILE A 119 0.36 3.92 10.73
CA ILE A 119 -0.75 3.50 9.87
C ILE A 119 -1.67 4.70 9.66
N ILE A 120 -2.06 4.96 8.44
CA ILE A 120 -3.08 5.95 8.08
C ILE A 120 -4.34 5.21 7.69
N VAL A 121 -5.45 5.53 8.35
CA VAL A 121 -6.77 4.96 8.06
C VAL A 121 -7.68 6.06 7.52
N TRP A 122 -8.19 5.87 6.31
CA TRP A 122 -9.21 6.73 5.71
C TRP A 122 -10.61 6.24 6.06
N PRO A 123 -11.55 7.15 6.29
CA PRO A 123 -12.91 6.81 6.64
C PRO A 123 -13.67 6.17 5.47
N LYS A 124 -14.82 5.60 5.79
CA LYS A 124 -15.79 5.11 4.80
C LYS A 124 -16.12 6.21 3.79
N GLY A 125 -16.08 5.88 2.50
CA GLY A 125 -16.42 6.81 1.42
C GLY A 125 -15.38 7.92 1.18
N TYR A 126 -14.17 7.77 1.68
CA TYR A 126 -13.05 8.68 1.40
C TYR A 126 -12.87 8.96 -0.10
N GLU A 127 -13.00 7.94 -0.92
CA GLU A 127 -13.15 8.05 -2.37
C GLU A 127 -14.42 7.32 -2.80
N LYS A 128 -15.06 7.77 -3.88
CA LYS A 128 -16.30 7.17 -4.39
C LYS A 128 -16.20 5.66 -4.64
N SER A 129 -14.98 5.16 -4.87
CA SER A 129 -14.66 3.76 -5.12
C SER A 129 -14.28 2.95 -3.88
N SER A 130 -14.27 3.56 -2.68
CA SER A 130 -13.85 2.90 -1.44
C SER A 130 -14.93 2.92 -0.37
N PRO A 131 -15.99 2.10 -0.49
CA PRO A 131 -17.05 2.01 0.51
C PRO A 131 -16.53 1.53 1.87
N ASP A 132 -15.42 0.77 1.90
CA ASP A 132 -14.83 0.16 3.09
C ASP A 132 -13.70 1.00 3.71
N GLY A 133 -13.55 2.26 3.24
CA GLY A 133 -12.39 3.07 3.60
C GLY A 133 -11.10 2.52 2.98
N HIS A 134 -9.96 2.93 3.54
CA HIS A 134 -8.66 2.46 3.08
C HIS A 134 -7.64 2.53 4.21
N VAL A 135 -6.55 1.78 4.09
CA VAL A 135 -5.43 1.80 5.05
C VAL A 135 -4.10 1.68 4.33
N ALA A 136 -3.11 2.43 4.81
CA ALA A 136 -1.74 2.42 4.27
C ALA A 136 -0.71 2.61 5.39
N ILE A 137 0.58 2.43 5.06
CA ILE A 137 1.71 2.58 5.96
C ILE A 137 2.51 3.82 5.55
N VAL A 138 2.87 4.66 6.50
CA VAL A 138 3.73 5.83 6.26
C VAL A 138 5.16 5.38 5.98
N SER A 139 5.67 5.69 4.80
CA SER A 139 7.05 5.41 4.40
C SER A 139 7.99 6.60 4.52
N SER A 140 7.47 7.83 4.48
CA SER A 140 8.24 9.04 4.79
C SER A 140 7.35 10.15 5.32
N VAL A 141 7.94 11.06 6.11
CA VAL A 141 7.28 12.26 6.66
C VAL A 141 8.10 13.48 6.29
N THR A 142 7.45 14.52 5.76
CA THR A 142 8.04 15.82 5.40
C THR A 142 7.16 16.96 5.87
N LEU A 143 7.65 18.21 5.80
CA LEU A 143 6.85 19.40 6.12
C LEU A 143 5.65 19.57 5.18
N ALA A 144 5.75 19.10 3.93
CA ALA A 144 4.70 19.22 2.91
C ALA A 144 3.61 18.14 3.02
N GLY A 145 3.94 17.00 3.63
CA GLY A 145 3.04 15.85 3.73
C GLY A 145 3.79 14.55 4.01
N ILE A 146 3.15 13.44 3.69
CA ILE A 146 3.70 12.11 3.88
C ILE A 146 3.72 11.34 2.56
N THR A 147 4.62 10.37 2.45
CA THR A 147 4.48 9.30 1.47
C THR A 147 3.97 8.06 2.18
N VAL A 148 2.97 7.42 1.60
CA VAL A 148 2.46 6.12 2.06
C VAL A 148 2.81 5.03 1.09
N VAL A 149 2.87 3.80 1.58
CA VAL A 149 2.92 2.57 0.78
C VAL A 149 1.67 1.75 1.09
N GLU A 150 1.08 1.19 0.05
CA GLU A 150 -0.25 0.63 0.13
C GLU A 150 -0.46 -0.55 -0.84
N GLN A 151 -1.47 -1.33 -0.60
CA GLN A 151 -1.92 -2.46 -1.41
C GLN A 151 -3.41 -2.29 -1.70
N ASN A 152 -3.87 -2.80 -2.84
CA ASN A 152 -5.27 -2.67 -3.26
C ASN A 152 -5.76 -1.21 -3.33
N TYR A 153 -4.94 -0.35 -3.91
CA TYR A 153 -5.30 1.03 -4.26
C TYR A 153 -5.36 1.17 -5.79
N ILE A 154 -5.89 2.28 -6.28
CA ILE A 154 -6.12 2.56 -7.70
C ILE A 154 -4.89 2.17 -8.55
N ASP A 155 -5.11 1.39 -9.60
CA ASP A 155 -4.10 0.91 -10.56
C ASP A 155 -2.93 0.14 -9.92
N ASN A 156 -3.12 -0.48 -8.75
CA ASN A 156 -2.06 -1.16 -7.99
C ASN A 156 -0.82 -0.27 -7.73
N LYS A 157 -1.03 1.02 -7.54
CA LYS A 157 0.05 1.92 -7.13
C LYS A 157 0.52 1.56 -5.73
N PHE A 158 1.83 1.36 -5.59
CA PHE A 158 2.43 1.00 -4.31
C PHE A 158 2.73 2.21 -3.43
N GLY A 159 3.17 3.33 -4.02
CA GLY A 159 3.54 4.55 -3.30
C GLY A 159 2.72 5.76 -3.71
N ARG A 160 2.29 6.56 -2.74
CA ARG A 160 1.50 7.77 -2.97
C ARG A 160 1.92 8.90 -2.01
N PHE A 161 2.05 10.11 -2.54
CA PHE A 161 2.25 11.31 -1.73
C PHE A 161 0.90 11.90 -1.31
N ILE A 162 0.74 12.18 -0.02
CA ILE A 162 -0.44 12.78 0.60
C ILE A 162 -0.03 14.13 1.17
N LYS A 163 -0.66 15.19 0.72
CA LYS A 163 -0.42 16.54 1.25
C LYS A 163 -0.94 16.66 2.68
N LYS A 164 -0.30 17.51 3.49
CA LYS A 164 -0.68 17.69 4.89
C LYS A 164 -2.16 18.06 5.10
N ASN A 165 -2.73 18.85 4.20
CA ASN A 165 -4.15 19.24 4.28
C ASN A 165 -5.13 18.11 3.94
N GLU A 166 -4.68 17.04 3.27
CA GLU A 166 -5.48 15.86 2.93
C GLU A 166 -5.58 14.86 4.09
N LEU A 167 -4.78 15.04 5.14
CA LEU A 167 -4.78 14.20 6.34
C LEU A 167 -5.90 14.55 7.35
N LYS A 168 -6.65 15.63 7.15
CA LYS A 168 -7.62 16.15 8.14
C LYS A 168 -8.69 15.16 8.58
N ASN A 169 -9.07 14.23 7.69
CA ASN A 169 -10.14 13.25 7.93
C ASN A 169 -9.59 11.82 8.05
N THR A 170 -8.32 11.66 8.39
CA THR A 170 -7.71 10.35 8.58
C THR A 170 -7.47 10.08 10.05
N THR A 171 -7.46 8.80 10.43
CA THR A 171 -6.97 8.38 11.74
C THR A 171 -5.52 7.92 11.59
N ILE A 172 -4.66 8.40 12.48
CA ILE A 172 -3.26 8.00 12.57
C ILE A 172 -3.14 7.01 13.72
N LEU A 173 -2.53 5.86 13.46
CA LEU A 173 -2.23 4.86 14.47
C LEU A 173 -0.73 4.54 14.44
N CYS A 174 -0.08 4.64 15.58
CA CYS A 174 1.33 4.36 15.73
C CYS A 174 1.57 3.44 16.92
N LEU A 175 2.48 2.49 16.77
CA LEU A 175 2.96 1.70 17.88
C LEU A 175 3.75 2.59 18.85
N PRO A 176 3.59 2.39 20.18
CA PRO A 176 4.45 3.01 21.16
C PRO A 176 5.92 2.62 20.95
N GLU A 177 6.84 3.41 21.47
CA GLU A 177 8.28 3.11 21.44
C GLU A 177 8.65 1.96 22.38
#